data_c3f2412e965268a8222e84877677b111
#
_entry.id   c3f2412e965268a8222e84877677b111
#
_cell.length_a   1.000
_cell.length_b   1.000
_cell.length_c   1.000
_cell.angle_alpha   90.00
_cell.angle_beta   90.00
_cell.angle_gamma   90.00
#
_symmetry.space_group_name_H-M   'P 1'
#
loop_
_entity.id
_entity.type
_entity.pdbx_description
1 polymer ?
#
loop_
_entity_poly.entity_id
_entity_poly.type
_entity_poly.pdbx_seq_one_letter_code
_entity_poly.pdbx_strand_id
1 'polypeptide(L)'
;GIGAASEHIAMASAQAKRTNKKLLLFKTHVLKKTLNYKICNNSLFESLVFNNFEFNKKNLLYKLINFLIQIEFVIRRSLAISLNFFFKLDMGEEFRFALIGSRDLYVEKKFKTYNKLVPISIKESQVDLQEDEKEKCKKLLKEYNLSLDKIVCLHVRDHGYYNDVSRRGYRNSDIKNYIGAIEYLIQKNYLVIRLGDKSAQKLNFSNKNFIDYPFTDLKSDIMDLFLIKECNFYIGTPSGPLDTAWLFNKPTLSTNLYDI
;
A
#
# COMPACT_ATOMS: atom_id res chain seq x y z
N GLY A 1 -0.13 -4.16 -6.44
CA GLY A 1 -0.77 -2.93 -5.92
C GLY A 1 -0.13 -2.48 -4.62
N ILE A 2 -0.53 -1.31 -4.14
CA ILE A 2 0.04 -0.72 -2.90
C ILE A 2 -0.14 -1.65 -1.70
N GLY A 3 -1.29 -2.32 -1.57
CA GLY A 3 -1.58 -3.23 -0.46
C GLY A 3 -0.60 -4.40 -0.38
N ALA A 4 -0.44 -5.15 -1.47
CA ALA A 4 0.51 -6.26 -1.47
C ALA A 4 1.95 -5.82 -1.18
N ALA A 5 2.35 -4.61 -1.61
CA ALA A 5 3.66 -4.07 -1.28
C ALA A 5 3.76 -3.72 0.21
N SER A 6 2.73 -3.09 0.78
CA SER A 6 2.67 -2.74 2.21
C SER A 6 2.75 -3.98 3.09
N GLU A 7 2.01 -5.03 2.77
CA GLU A 7 2.00 -6.30 3.48
C GLU A 7 3.39 -6.97 3.46
N HIS A 8 4.03 -7.05 2.29
CA HIS A 8 5.38 -7.62 2.17
C HIS A 8 6.43 -6.81 2.95
N ILE A 9 6.32 -5.49 2.94
CA ILE A 9 7.21 -4.61 3.69
C ILE A 9 7.03 -4.83 5.19
N ALA A 10 5.79 -4.93 5.68
CA ALA A 10 5.50 -5.18 7.08
C ALA A 10 6.08 -6.52 7.55
N MET A 11 5.87 -7.58 6.77
CA MET A 11 6.40 -8.92 7.08
C MET A 11 7.93 -8.94 7.06
N ALA A 12 8.54 -8.34 6.04
CA ALA A 12 10.00 -8.28 5.91
C ALA A 12 10.64 -7.43 7.03
N SER A 13 10.01 -6.33 7.42
CA SER A 13 10.44 -5.48 8.53
C SER A 13 10.41 -6.24 9.85
N ALA A 14 9.30 -6.93 10.16
CA ALA A 14 9.17 -7.74 11.36
C ALA A 14 10.21 -8.88 11.40
N GLN A 15 10.42 -9.57 10.28
CA GLN A 15 11.42 -10.62 10.18
C GLN A 15 12.84 -10.09 10.36
N ALA A 16 13.17 -8.96 9.79
CA ALA A 16 14.47 -8.31 9.95
C ALA A 16 14.72 -7.95 11.43
N LYS A 17 13.70 -7.42 12.12
CA LYS A 17 13.77 -7.14 13.56
C LYS A 17 14.02 -8.40 14.38
N ARG A 18 13.24 -9.47 14.15
CA ARG A 18 13.38 -10.75 14.88
C ARG A 18 14.75 -11.40 14.72
N THR A 19 15.35 -11.25 13.54
CA THR A 19 16.64 -11.85 13.20
C THR A 19 17.81 -10.89 13.40
N ASN A 20 17.58 -9.69 13.93
CA ASN A 20 18.56 -8.62 14.08
C ASN A 20 19.31 -8.32 12.77
N LYS A 21 18.59 -8.33 11.64
CA LYS A 21 19.12 -8.07 10.30
C LYS A 21 18.58 -6.75 9.76
N LYS A 22 19.33 -6.18 8.83
CA LYS A 22 18.88 -4.98 8.10
C LYS A 22 17.97 -5.38 6.95
N LEU A 23 16.89 -4.61 6.73
CA LEU A 23 16.00 -4.79 5.59
C LEU A 23 16.44 -3.89 4.44
N LEU A 24 16.69 -4.49 3.28
CA LEU A 24 16.97 -3.77 2.04
C LEU A 24 15.79 -3.91 1.09
N LEU A 25 15.24 -2.77 0.66
CA LEU A 25 14.18 -2.74 -0.35
C LEU A 25 14.78 -2.42 -1.72
N PHE A 26 14.47 -3.26 -2.69
CA PHE A 26 14.89 -3.07 -4.07
C PHE A 26 13.70 -2.80 -4.98
N LYS A 27 13.86 -1.84 -5.89
CA LYS A 27 12.87 -1.57 -6.93
C LYS A 27 13.14 -2.46 -8.15
N THR A 28 12.22 -3.34 -8.49
CA THR A 28 12.29 -4.16 -9.71
C THR A 28 11.77 -3.40 -10.92
N HIS A 29 12.45 -2.32 -11.34
CA HIS A 29 11.90 -1.30 -12.24
C HIS A 29 12.30 -1.37 -13.71
N VAL A 30 13.26 -2.18 -14.11
CA VAL A 30 13.74 -2.23 -15.51
C VAL A 30 12.62 -2.59 -16.49
N LEU A 31 11.62 -3.32 -16.03
CA LEU A 31 10.50 -3.77 -16.85
C LEU A 31 9.33 -2.77 -17.00
N LYS A 32 9.45 -1.58 -16.41
CA LYS A 32 8.37 -0.58 -16.40
C LYS A 32 7.96 -0.14 -17.81
N LYS A 33 8.92 0.02 -18.73
CA LYS A 33 8.67 0.42 -20.12
C LYS A 33 8.12 -0.70 -21.00
N THR A 34 8.58 -1.94 -20.77
CA THR A 34 8.23 -3.08 -21.63
C THR A 34 6.95 -3.80 -21.25
N LEU A 35 6.48 -3.67 -20.02
CA LEU A 35 5.34 -4.44 -19.51
C LEU A 35 4.17 -3.61 -18.99
N ASN A 36 4.16 -2.30 -19.23
CA ASN A 36 3.11 -1.38 -18.75
C ASN A 36 2.84 -1.49 -17.21
N TYR A 37 3.84 -1.90 -16.43
CA TYR A 37 3.71 -2.05 -14.99
C TYR A 37 3.78 -0.68 -14.32
N LYS A 38 2.64 -0.17 -13.87
CA LYS A 38 2.56 1.08 -13.12
C LYS A 38 2.74 0.79 -11.64
N ILE A 39 3.73 1.42 -11.00
CA ILE A 39 3.83 1.42 -9.53
C ILE A 39 2.70 2.27 -8.98
N CYS A 40 1.95 1.71 -8.05
CA CYS A 40 0.79 2.38 -7.49
C CYS A 40 1.16 3.58 -6.61
N ASN A 41 2.32 3.54 -5.97
CA ASN A 41 2.83 4.62 -5.12
C ASN A 41 4.36 4.49 -5.01
N ASN A 42 5.08 5.47 -5.57
CA ASN A 42 6.55 5.45 -5.58
C ASN A 42 7.13 5.76 -4.19
N SER A 43 6.46 6.59 -3.41
CA SER A 43 6.92 7.00 -2.08
C SER A 43 6.94 5.83 -1.09
N LEU A 44 6.14 4.77 -1.33
CA LEU A 44 6.21 3.54 -0.53
C LEU A 44 7.61 2.90 -0.53
N PHE A 45 8.39 3.11 -1.58
CA PHE A 45 9.76 2.59 -1.67
C PHE A 45 10.84 3.65 -1.43
N GLU A 46 10.49 4.92 -1.54
CA GLU A 46 11.46 6.02 -1.55
C GLU A 46 11.51 6.77 -0.23
N SER A 47 10.40 6.79 0.48
CA SER A 47 10.23 7.64 1.66
C SER A 47 10.05 6.88 2.96
N LEU A 48 10.03 5.52 2.92
CA LEU A 48 9.97 4.72 4.14
C LEU A 48 11.33 4.62 4.82
N VAL A 49 11.29 4.68 6.15
CA VAL A 49 12.41 4.41 7.05
C VAL A 49 12.06 3.20 7.92
N PHE A 50 13.04 2.36 8.15
CA PHE A 50 12.95 1.24 9.08
C PHE A 50 13.85 1.54 10.27
N ASN A 51 13.41 1.31 11.49
CA ASN A 51 14.11 1.69 12.71
C ASN A 51 15.57 1.19 12.83
N ASN A 52 16.00 0.29 11.97
CA ASN A 52 17.37 -0.22 11.93
C ASN A 52 18.10 0.08 10.64
N PHE A 53 17.59 0.95 9.76
CA PHE A 53 18.26 1.16 8.48
C PHE A 53 17.86 2.45 7.75
N GLU A 54 18.86 3.33 7.52
CA GLU A 54 18.79 4.41 6.56
C GLU A 54 19.18 3.90 5.16
N PHE A 55 18.29 4.04 4.21
CA PHE A 55 18.52 3.59 2.85
C PHE A 55 19.29 4.63 2.03
N ASN A 56 20.59 4.45 1.90
CA ASN A 56 21.39 5.34 1.07
C ASN A 56 21.34 4.96 -0.42
N LYS A 57 20.34 5.51 -1.13
CA LYS A 57 20.15 5.33 -2.59
C LYS A 57 21.35 5.74 -3.45
N LYS A 58 22.27 6.54 -2.90
CA LYS A 58 23.48 7.03 -3.60
C LYS A 58 24.61 6.01 -3.59
N ASN A 59 24.53 4.97 -2.75
CA ASN A 59 25.59 3.97 -2.63
C ASN A 59 25.73 3.14 -3.91
N LEU A 60 26.96 3.09 -4.47
CA LEU A 60 27.28 2.33 -5.67
C LEU A 60 26.96 0.84 -5.52
N LEU A 61 27.24 0.27 -4.36
CA LEU A 61 26.98 -1.14 -4.05
C LEU A 61 25.47 -1.43 -4.13
N TYR A 62 24.63 -0.55 -3.61
CA TYR A 62 23.18 -0.68 -3.75
C TYR A 62 22.72 -0.68 -5.21
N LYS A 63 23.26 0.23 -6.02
CA LYS A 63 22.94 0.29 -7.46
C LYS A 63 23.33 -1.00 -8.17
N LEU A 64 24.50 -1.54 -7.83
CA LEU A 64 24.99 -2.79 -8.40
C LEU A 64 24.10 -3.97 -7.99
N ILE A 65 23.81 -4.12 -6.71
CA ILE A 65 22.94 -5.20 -6.21
C ILE A 65 21.53 -5.08 -6.82
N ASN A 66 20.96 -3.87 -6.87
CA ASN A 66 19.67 -3.65 -7.50
C ASN A 66 19.68 -4.04 -8.99
N PHE A 67 20.74 -3.74 -9.71
CA PHE A 67 20.92 -4.15 -11.11
C PHE A 67 21.00 -5.68 -11.26
N LEU A 68 21.76 -6.37 -10.41
CA LEU A 68 21.87 -7.83 -10.43
C LEU A 68 20.52 -8.51 -10.12
N ILE A 69 19.77 -8.02 -9.14
CA ILE A 69 18.43 -8.51 -8.82
C ILE A 69 17.48 -8.32 -10.02
N GLN A 70 17.60 -7.21 -10.74
CA GLN A 70 16.80 -6.98 -11.93
C GLN A 70 17.13 -7.95 -13.07
N ILE A 71 18.40 -8.25 -13.30
CA ILE A 71 18.84 -9.25 -14.28
C ILE A 71 18.29 -10.63 -13.90
N GLU A 72 18.47 -11.03 -12.65
CA GLU A 72 17.94 -12.29 -12.13
C GLU A 72 16.42 -12.42 -12.32
N PHE A 73 15.67 -11.36 -12.04
CA PHE A 73 14.24 -11.33 -12.27
C PHE A 73 13.86 -11.50 -13.76
N VAL A 74 14.58 -10.83 -14.67
CA VAL A 74 14.37 -10.98 -16.13
C VAL A 74 14.64 -12.40 -16.58
N ILE A 75 15.73 -12.99 -16.13
CA ILE A 75 16.12 -14.36 -16.48
C ILE A 75 15.05 -15.36 -16.02
N ARG A 76 14.65 -15.30 -14.75
CA ARG A 76 13.61 -16.19 -14.21
C ARG A 76 12.30 -16.06 -14.97
N ARG A 77 11.90 -14.84 -15.27
CA ARG A 77 10.66 -14.60 -16.01
C ARG A 77 10.72 -15.13 -17.44
N SER A 78 11.82 -14.89 -18.14
CA SER A 78 12.02 -15.41 -19.49
C SER A 78 12.00 -16.93 -19.51
N LEU A 79 12.65 -17.56 -18.53
CA LEU A 79 12.63 -19.00 -18.36
C LEU A 79 11.20 -19.54 -18.11
N ALA A 80 10.46 -18.91 -17.22
CA ALA A 80 9.07 -19.30 -16.93
C ALA A 80 8.16 -19.21 -18.17
N ILE A 81 8.30 -18.13 -18.96
CA ILE A 81 7.54 -17.93 -20.20
C ILE A 81 7.94 -19.02 -21.22
N SER A 82 9.21 -19.29 -21.38
CA SER A 82 9.72 -20.30 -22.32
C SER A 82 9.25 -21.70 -21.94
N LEU A 83 9.33 -22.09 -20.67
CA LEU A 83 8.86 -23.38 -20.19
C LEU A 83 7.35 -23.54 -20.41
N ASN A 84 6.56 -22.52 -20.14
CA ASN A 84 5.11 -22.55 -20.39
C ASN A 84 4.79 -22.68 -21.89
N PHE A 85 5.55 -22.00 -22.76
CA PHE A 85 5.36 -22.01 -24.20
C PHE A 85 5.74 -23.39 -24.81
N PHE A 86 6.94 -23.91 -24.47
CA PHE A 86 7.47 -25.12 -25.09
C PHE A 86 6.86 -26.40 -24.53
N PHE A 87 6.59 -26.43 -23.26
CA PHE A 87 6.14 -27.69 -22.60
C PHE A 87 4.64 -27.72 -22.33
N LYS A 88 3.89 -26.64 -22.68
CA LYS A 88 2.43 -26.51 -22.38
C LYS A 88 2.10 -26.92 -20.94
N LEU A 89 3.06 -26.73 -20.06
CA LEU A 89 2.86 -26.95 -18.63
C LEU A 89 1.85 -25.90 -18.19
N ASP A 90 0.63 -26.31 -17.89
CA ASP A 90 -0.29 -25.48 -17.13
C ASP A 90 0.24 -25.42 -15.69
N MET A 91 1.30 -24.67 -15.56
CA MET A 91 1.89 -24.35 -14.28
C MET A 91 0.94 -23.36 -13.65
N GLY A 92 0.15 -23.83 -12.71
CA GLY A 92 -0.84 -23.04 -12.00
C GLY A 92 -0.29 -21.67 -11.61
N GLU A 93 -1.15 -20.71 -11.34
CA GLU A 93 -0.72 -19.35 -10.98
C GLU A 93 0.36 -19.37 -9.89
N GLU A 94 0.32 -20.31 -8.98
CA GLU A 94 1.26 -20.55 -7.89
C GLU A 94 2.69 -20.80 -8.36
N PHE A 95 2.91 -21.65 -9.35
CA PHE A 95 4.24 -21.91 -9.88
C PHE A 95 4.77 -20.72 -10.72
N ARG A 96 3.90 -20.05 -11.45
CA ARG A 96 4.26 -18.78 -12.13
C ARG A 96 4.75 -17.73 -11.14
N PHE A 97 4.13 -17.61 -9.99
CA PHE A 97 4.55 -16.71 -8.94
C PHE A 97 5.84 -17.15 -8.25
N ALA A 98 6.04 -18.42 -8.01
CA ALA A 98 7.27 -18.97 -7.44
C ALA A 98 8.50 -18.70 -8.31
N LEU A 99 8.39 -18.89 -9.62
CA LEU A 99 9.47 -18.58 -10.57
C LEU A 99 9.65 -17.06 -10.78
N ILE A 100 8.62 -16.26 -10.62
CA ILE A 100 8.66 -14.80 -10.81
C ILE A 100 9.12 -14.08 -9.53
N GLY A 101 9.36 -14.81 -8.46
CA GLY A 101 10.03 -14.27 -7.27
C GLY A 101 9.13 -13.46 -6.37
N SER A 102 8.00 -13.99 -6.00
CA SER A 102 7.29 -13.43 -4.87
C SER A 102 6.26 -14.40 -4.28
N ARG A 103 5.87 -14.17 -3.18
CA ARG A 103 4.65 -14.48 -2.46
C ARG A 103 4.42 -15.95 -2.10
N ASP A 104 4.59 -16.92 -3.00
CA ASP A 104 3.77 -18.13 -2.87
C ASP A 104 4.49 -19.40 -2.44
N LEU A 105 5.79 -19.55 -2.66
CA LEU A 105 6.55 -20.65 -2.06
C LEU A 105 6.56 -20.61 -0.52
N TYR A 106 6.38 -19.40 0.03
CA TYR A 106 6.26 -19.22 1.48
C TYR A 106 4.83 -19.38 1.99
N VAL A 107 3.84 -19.15 1.13
CA VAL A 107 2.43 -19.13 1.49
C VAL A 107 1.83 -20.53 1.53
N GLU A 108 2.06 -21.37 0.54
CA GLU A 108 1.35 -22.64 0.39
C GLU A 108 1.67 -23.66 1.48
N LYS A 109 2.94 -23.84 1.82
CA LYS A 109 3.30 -24.71 2.96
C LYS A 109 2.91 -24.16 4.32
N LYS A 110 2.54 -22.87 4.40
CA LYS A 110 2.33 -22.15 5.67
C LYS A 110 1.06 -21.30 5.71
N PHE A 111 0.05 -21.57 4.90
CA PHE A 111 -1.19 -20.79 4.94
C PHE A 111 -1.79 -20.73 6.36
N LYS A 112 -1.72 -21.82 7.13
CA LYS A 112 -2.05 -21.83 8.56
C LYS A 112 -1.13 -20.96 9.41
N THR A 113 0.12 -20.79 8.98
CA THR A 113 1.12 -19.96 9.67
C THR A 113 1.04 -18.50 9.23
N TYR A 114 0.67 -18.24 7.98
CA TYR A 114 0.46 -16.91 7.42
C TYR A 114 -0.62 -16.14 8.20
N ASN A 115 -1.80 -16.73 8.37
CA ASN A 115 -2.89 -16.11 9.12
C ASN A 115 -2.55 -15.81 10.60
N LYS A 116 -1.55 -16.52 11.17
CA LYS A 116 -1.04 -16.24 12.52
C LYS A 116 0.09 -15.20 12.51
N LEU A 117 0.93 -15.19 11.48
CA LEU A 117 2.11 -14.33 11.41
C LEU A 117 1.79 -12.91 10.94
N VAL A 118 0.81 -12.73 10.07
CA VAL A 118 0.44 -11.40 9.55
C VAL A 118 0.07 -10.43 10.66
N PRO A 119 -0.86 -10.76 11.58
CA PRO A 119 -1.19 -9.86 12.68
C PRO A 119 -0.01 -9.53 13.60
N ILE A 120 0.87 -10.52 13.84
CA ILE A 120 2.06 -10.32 14.67
C ILE A 120 3.08 -9.44 13.93
N SER A 121 3.26 -9.68 12.62
CA SER A 121 4.18 -8.91 11.79
C SER A 121 3.77 -7.45 11.67
N ILE A 122 2.48 -7.17 11.57
CA ILE A 122 1.93 -5.82 11.56
C ILE A 122 2.25 -5.09 12.87
N LYS A 123 2.01 -5.71 14.02
CA LYS A 123 2.33 -5.12 15.34
C LYS A 123 3.83 -4.88 15.55
N GLU A 124 4.68 -5.72 14.98
CA GLU A 124 6.13 -5.63 15.11
C GLU A 124 6.77 -4.77 14.02
N SER A 125 6.04 -4.42 12.99
CA SER A 125 6.51 -3.53 11.93
C SER A 125 6.83 -2.16 12.52
N GLN A 126 8.08 -1.74 12.37
CA GLN A 126 8.56 -0.43 12.82
C GLN A 126 8.88 0.44 11.60
N VAL A 127 7.91 0.55 10.72
CA VAL A 127 8.03 1.34 9.49
C VAL A 127 7.56 2.76 9.75
N ASP A 128 8.35 3.73 9.33
CA ASP A 128 8.02 5.15 9.39
C ASP A 128 8.35 5.84 8.06
N LEU A 129 7.95 7.09 7.92
CA LEU A 129 8.34 7.95 6.83
C LEU A 129 9.61 8.74 7.19
N GLN A 130 10.40 9.11 6.18
CA GLN A 130 11.55 9.99 6.36
C GLN A 130 11.11 11.32 6.96
N GLU A 131 11.89 11.85 7.90
CA GLU A 131 11.48 13.04 8.67
C GLU A 131 11.31 14.29 7.79
N ASP A 132 12.19 14.47 6.81
CA ASP A 132 12.10 15.56 5.85
C ASP A 132 10.80 15.50 5.01
N GLU A 133 10.34 14.30 4.65
CA GLU A 133 9.07 14.11 3.94
C GLU A 133 7.87 14.42 4.86
N LYS A 134 7.93 14.00 6.13
CA LYS A 134 6.89 14.33 7.12
C LYS A 134 6.78 15.84 7.31
N GLU A 135 7.89 16.54 7.45
CA GLU A 135 7.89 18.00 7.63
C GLU A 135 7.35 18.74 6.39
N LYS A 136 7.68 18.29 5.18
CA LYS A 136 7.09 18.84 3.94
C LYS A 136 5.57 18.65 3.93
N CYS A 137 5.08 17.46 4.27
CA CYS A 137 3.65 17.19 4.33
C CYS A 137 2.94 18.05 5.40
N LYS A 138 3.53 18.18 6.60
CA LYS A 138 3.00 19.05 7.66
C LYS A 138 2.90 20.50 7.22
N LYS A 139 3.94 21.01 6.55
CA LYS A 139 3.96 22.37 6.02
C LYS A 139 2.83 22.61 5.03
N LEU A 140 2.66 21.68 4.06
CA LEU A 140 1.57 21.76 3.09
C LEU A 140 0.19 21.78 3.78
N LEU A 141 -0.04 20.92 4.77
CA LEU A 141 -1.34 20.89 5.48
C LEU A 141 -1.59 22.20 6.24
N LYS A 142 -0.56 22.82 6.82
CA LYS A 142 -0.67 24.13 7.47
C LYS A 142 -1.06 25.24 6.48
N GLU A 143 -0.52 25.22 5.26
CA GLU A 143 -0.88 26.16 4.20
C GLU A 143 -2.37 26.05 3.81
N TYR A 144 -2.96 24.86 3.97
CA TYR A 144 -4.39 24.61 3.78
C TYR A 144 -5.22 24.78 5.06
N ASN A 145 -4.63 25.31 6.14
CA ASN A 145 -5.28 25.49 7.46
C ASN A 145 -5.87 24.19 8.03
N LEU A 146 -5.21 23.04 7.79
CA LEU A 146 -5.64 21.74 8.25
C LEU A 146 -4.86 21.30 9.48
N SER A 147 -5.57 20.98 10.57
CA SER A 147 -4.97 20.43 11.78
C SER A 147 -4.89 18.89 11.70
N LEU A 148 -3.79 18.35 12.27
CA LEU A 148 -3.57 16.91 12.39
C LEU A 148 -4.15 16.29 13.68
N ASP A 149 -4.76 17.08 14.56
CA ASP A 149 -5.10 16.64 15.93
C ASP A 149 -6.16 15.52 15.96
N LYS A 150 -7.13 15.59 15.05
CA LYS A 150 -8.24 14.63 14.99
C LYS A 150 -8.57 14.29 13.54
N ILE A 151 -7.74 13.47 12.91
CA ILE A 151 -7.94 13.05 11.52
C ILE A 151 -8.45 11.61 11.46
N VAL A 152 -9.46 11.39 10.63
CA VAL A 152 -9.90 10.07 10.18
C VAL A 152 -9.68 9.95 8.69
N CYS A 153 -8.97 8.93 8.26
CA CYS A 153 -8.87 8.57 6.86
C CYS A 153 -10.00 7.61 6.48
N LEU A 154 -10.74 7.94 5.46
CA LEU A 154 -11.82 7.11 4.89
C LEU A 154 -11.45 6.71 3.46
N HIS A 155 -11.46 5.42 3.15
CA HIS A 155 -11.31 4.93 1.78
C HIS A 155 -12.41 3.95 1.41
N VAL A 156 -13.13 4.27 0.37
CA VAL A 156 -14.19 3.40 -0.18
C VAL A 156 -13.78 3.00 -1.58
N ARG A 157 -13.56 1.70 -1.78
CA ARG A 157 -13.20 1.16 -3.09
C ARG A 157 -14.39 1.24 -4.01
N ASP A 158 -14.17 1.79 -5.20
CA ASP A 158 -15.10 1.78 -6.32
C ASP A 158 -14.46 1.13 -7.57
N HIS A 159 -15.17 1.14 -8.67
CA HIS A 159 -14.71 0.53 -9.93
C HIS A 159 -13.75 1.42 -10.73
N GLY A 160 -13.59 2.72 -10.36
CA GLY A 160 -12.86 3.69 -11.17
C GLY A 160 -11.40 3.33 -11.40
N TYR A 161 -10.69 2.93 -10.36
CA TYR A 161 -9.24 2.68 -10.43
C TYR A 161 -8.84 1.51 -11.36
N TYR A 162 -9.60 0.41 -11.32
CA TYR A 162 -9.28 -0.79 -12.11
C TYR A 162 -10.14 -0.94 -13.36
N ASN A 163 -11.17 -0.11 -13.53
CA ASN A 163 -12.23 -0.31 -14.51
C ASN A 163 -12.78 -1.75 -14.51
N ASP A 164 -12.83 -2.35 -13.31
CA ASP A 164 -13.11 -3.76 -13.08
C ASP A 164 -14.53 -3.93 -12.56
N VAL A 165 -15.45 -4.10 -13.49
CA VAL A 165 -16.88 -4.25 -13.17
C VAL A 165 -17.21 -5.70 -12.76
N SER A 166 -16.41 -6.70 -13.16
CA SER A 166 -16.89 -8.08 -13.13
C SER A 166 -16.22 -8.99 -12.09
N ARG A 167 -14.91 -8.97 -11.92
CA ARG A 167 -14.21 -9.99 -11.10
C ARG A 167 -14.08 -9.67 -9.62
N ARG A 168 -14.08 -8.39 -9.24
CA ARG A 168 -13.88 -7.96 -7.86
C ARG A 168 -14.89 -6.88 -7.43
N GLY A 169 -15.99 -6.77 -8.15
CA GLY A 169 -17.05 -5.79 -7.91
C GLY A 169 -17.70 -5.94 -6.53
N TYR A 170 -17.73 -7.15 -5.98
CA TYR A 170 -18.21 -7.42 -4.62
C TYR A 170 -17.45 -6.66 -3.51
N ARG A 171 -16.23 -6.18 -3.80
CA ARG A 171 -15.43 -5.34 -2.89
C ARG A 171 -15.76 -3.85 -3.00
N ASN A 172 -16.51 -3.46 -4.04
CA ASN A 172 -16.85 -2.06 -4.25
C ASN A 172 -18.02 -1.67 -3.36
N SER A 173 -18.03 -0.41 -2.97
CA SER A 173 -19.15 0.18 -2.22
C SER A 173 -19.41 1.59 -2.74
N ASP A 174 -20.64 2.07 -2.58
CA ASP A 174 -20.97 3.44 -2.91
C ASP A 174 -20.55 4.36 -1.76
N ILE A 175 -19.76 5.38 -2.07
CA ILE A 175 -19.32 6.39 -1.10
C ILE A 175 -20.51 7.11 -0.42
N LYS A 176 -21.63 7.21 -1.09
CA LYS A 176 -22.85 7.83 -0.52
C LYS A 176 -23.36 7.10 0.71
N ASN A 177 -23.12 5.80 0.82
CA ASN A 177 -23.51 5.00 1.99
C ASN A 177 -22.73 5.38 3.26
N TYR A 178 -21.66 6.16 3.11
CA TYR A 178 -20.80 6.59 4.23
C TYR A 178 -21.11 8.01 4.71
N ILE A 179 -22.07 8.73 4.10
CA ILE A 179 -22.41 10.11 4.47
C ILE A 179 -22.79 10.20 5.95
N GLY A 180 -23.64 9.31 6.45
CA GLY A 180 -24.01 9.30 7.87
C GLY A 180 -22.83 9.08 8.81
N ALA A 181 -21.86 8.23 8.43
CA ALA A 181 -20.64 8.04 9.20
C ALA A 181 -19.75 9.29 9.15
N ILE A 182 -19.64 9.93 8.00
CA ILE A 182 -18.89 11.19 7.83
C ILE A 182 -19.49 12.28 8.74
N GLU A 183 -20.81 12.48 8.70
CA GLU A 183 -21.52 13.46 9.52
C GLU A 183 -21.34 13.19 11.02
N TYR A 184 -21.45 11.92 11.44
CA TYR A 184 -21.22 11.52 12.83
C TYR A 184 -19.79 11.87 13.29
N LEU A 185 -18.78 11.57 12.47
CA LEU A 185 -17.39 11.88 12.79
C LEU A 185 -17.14 13.39 12.89
N ILE A 186 -17.73 14.17 11.99
CA ILE A 186 -17.67 15.63 12.00
C ILE A 186 -18.30 16.18 13.29
N GLN A 187 -19.45 15.65 13.73
CA GLN A 187 -20.09 16.00 15.01
C GLN A 187 -19.19 15.68 16.22
N LYS A 188 -18.30 14.69 16.10
CA LYS A 188 -17.27 14.35 17.09
C LYS A 188 -16.00 15.17 16.95
N ASN A 189 -16.01 16.23 16.14
CA ASN A 189 -14.89 17.12 15.84
C ASN A 189 -13.70 16.43 15.15
N TYR A 190 -13.95 15.41 14.34
CA TYR A 190 -12.93 14.85 13.47
C TYR A 190 -12.91 15.58 12.13
N LEU A 191 -11.70 15.77 11.59
CA LEU A 191 -11.48 16.05 10.18
C LEU A 191 -11.50 14.73 9.41
N VAL A 192 -12.49 14.56 8.53
CA VAL A 192 -12.60 13.35 7.70
C VAL A 192 -11.94 13.60 6.36
N ILE A 193 -10.88 12.86 6.06
CA ILE A 193 -10.17 12.92 4.78
C ILE A 193 -10.49 11.66 4.00
N ARG A 194 -11.26 11.81 2.93
CA ARG A 194 -11.51 10.72 2.02
C ARG A 194 -10.31 10.51 1.10
N LEU A 195 -9.69 9.34 1.20
CA LEU A 195 -8.61 8.90 0.32
C LEU A 195 -9.17 8.29 -0.97
N GLY A 196 -8.33 8.22 -1.99
CA GLY A 196 -8.68 7.56 -3.26
C GLY A 196 -7.81 8.04 -4.41
N ASP A 197 -8.24 7.70 -5.61
CA ASP A 197 -7.67 8.14 -6.89
C ASP A 197 -8.62 9.11 -7.61
N LYS A 198 -8.11 9.91 -8.55
CA LYS A 198 -8.93 10.86 -9.35
C LYS A 198 -9.99 10.16 -10.21
N SER A 199 -9.88 8.86 -10.42
CA SER A 199 -10.89 8.05 -11.10
C SER A 199 -12.09 7.70 -10.21
N ALA A 200 -12.00 7.94 -8.90
CA ALA A 200 -13.09 7.68 -7.96
C ALA A 200 -14.30 8.62 -8.20
N GLN A 201 -15.48 8.14 -7.86
CA GLN A 201 -16.67 8.98 -7.91
C GLN A 201 -16.55 10.13 -6.91
N LYS A 202 -16.66 11.37 -7.39
CA LYS A 202 -16.66 12.55 -6.52
C LYS A 202 -17.92 12.56 -5.63
N LEU A 203 -17.74 12.87 -4.34
CA LEU A 203 -18.84 13.01 -3.41
C LEU A 203 -19.34 14.46 -3.41
N ASN A 204 -20.62 14.64 -3.72
CA ASN A 204 -21.25 15.96 -3.61
C ASN A 204 -21.66 16.23 -2.15
N PHE A 205 -20.66 16.50 -1.32
CA PHE A 205 -20.79 16.78 0.10
C PHE A 205 -19.83 17.90 0.47
N SER A 206 -20.33 18.97 1.08
CA SER A 206 -19.52 20.13 1.46
C SER A 206 -19.60 20.37 2.96
N ASN A 207 -18.48 20.28 3.63
CA ASN A 207 -18.32 20.64 5.04
C ASN A 207 -16.87 21.02 5.30
N LYS A 208 -16.62 22.00 6.17
CA LYS A 208 -15.26 22.44 6.52
C LYS A 208 -14.38 21.34 7.14
N ASN A 209 -14.99 20.34 7.74
CA ASN A 209 -14.31 19.20 8.36
C ASN A 209 -14.36 17.93 7.47
N PHE A 210 -14.62 18.08 6.17
CA PHE A 210 -14.57 17.00 5.19
C PHE A 210 -13.71 17.41 4.01
N ILE A 211 -12.78 16.55 3.60
CA ILE A 211 -11.93 16.76 2.44
C ILE A 211 -12.07 15.58 1.50
N ASP A 212 -12.56 15.83 0.30
CA ASP A 212 -12.53 14.87 -0.81
C ASP A 212 -11.15 14.94 -1.49
N TYR A 213 -10.15 14.42 -0.78
CA TYR A 213 -8.73 14.57 -1.03
C TYR A 213 -8.26 14.18 -2.44
N PRO A 214 -8.82 13.15 -3.14
CA PRO A 214 -8.42 12.83 -4.50
C PRO A 214 -8.56 13.98 -5.49
N PHE A 215 -9.42 14.95 -5.19
CA PHE A 215 -9.76 16.09 -6.04
C PHE A 215 -9.12 17.41 -5.59
N THR A 216 -8.17 17.33 -4.68
CA THR A 216 -7.39 18.48 -4.18
C THR A 216 -5.98 18.51 -4.77
N ASP A 217 -5.33 19.66 -4.71
CA ASP A 217 -3.93 19.84 -5.10
C ASP A 217 -2.94 19.21 -4.10
N LEU A 218 -3.43 18.84 -2.91
CA LEU A 218 -2.65 18.08 -1.93
C LEU A 218 -2.33 16.65 -2.38
N LYS A 219 -3.05 16.13 -3.37
CA LYS A 219 -2.94 14.73 -3.79
C LYS A 219 -1.56 14.40 -4.35
N SER A 220 -0.83 13.57 -3.61
CA SER A 220 0.47 13.04 -4.01
C SER A 220 0.73 11.68 -3.37
N ASP A 221 1.69 10.92 -3.92
CA ASP A 221 2.08 9.61 -3.41
C ASP A 221 2.55 9.66 -1.94
N ILE A 222 3.33 10.68 -1.58
CA ILE A 222 3.82 10.83 -0.22
C ILE A 222 2.73 11.29 0.74
N MET A 223 1.84 12.19 0.31
CA MET A 223 0.74 12.66 1.14
C MET A 223 -0.26 11.53 1.42
N ASP A 224 -0.49 10.60 0.50
CA ASP A 224 -1.29 9.40 0.77
C ASP A 224 -0.76 8.62 1.97
N LEU A 225 0.54 8.35 1.97
CA LEU A 225 1.20 7.62 3.05
C LEU A 225 1.21 8.41 4.35
N PHE A 226 1.49 9.71 4.26
CA PHE A 226 1.54 10.61 5.41
C PHE A 226 0.17 10.70 6.11
N LEU A 227 -0.90 10.92 5.37
CA LEU A 227 -2.26 10.98 5.93
C LEU A 227 -2.66 9.67 6.61
N ILE A 228 -2.36 8.52 5.99
CA ILE A 228 -2.62 7.22 6.60
C ILE A 228 -1.76 7.04 7.87
N LYS A 229 -0.50 7.47 7.84
CA LYS A 229 0.42 7.37 8.99
C LYS A 229 -0.02 8.25 10.16
N GLU A 230 -0.49 9.46 9.89
CA GLU A 230 -0.82 10.43 10.94
C GLU A 230 -2.28 10.38 11.41
N CYS A 231 -3.19 9.71 10.69
CA CYS A 231 -4.58 9.62 11.13
C CYS A 231 -4.73 8.94 12.50
N ASN A 232 -5.75 9.32 13.25
CA ASN A 232 -6.09 8.69 14.52
C ASN A 232 -6.56 7.25 14.31
N PHE A 233 -7.39 7.05 13.28
CA PHE A 233 -7.80 5.74 12.82
C PHE A 233 -8.22 5.79 11.34
N TYR A 234 -8.29 4.61 10.75
CA TYR A 234 -8.63 4.42 9.34
C TYR A 234 -9.96 3.67 9.22
N ILE A 235 -10.82 4.12 8.33
CA ILE A 235 -12.05 3.41 7.95
C ILE A 235 -11.96 3.06 6.47
N GLY A 236 -12.29 1.83 6.10
CA GLY A 236 -12.33 1.52 4.68
C GLY A 236 -12.71 0.11 4.31
N THR A 237 -13.01 -0.05 3.03
CA THR A 237 -13.27 -1.34 2.40
C THR A 237 -11.97 -2.11 2.14
N PRO A 238 -11.99 -3.45 1.97
CA PRO A 238 -10.82 -4.25 1.65
C PRO A 238 -10.11 -3.78 0.39
N SER A 239 -8.97 -3.11 0.55
CA SER A 239 -8.25 -2.41 -0.52
C SER A 239 -6.80 -2.13 -0.12
N GLY A 240 -5.96 -1.75 -1.08
CA GLY A 240 -4.55 -1.46 -0.82
C GLY A 240 -4.27 -0.41 0.26
N PRO A 241 -5.00 0.70 0.36
CA PRO A 241 -4.84 1.65 1.45
C PRO A 241 -5.10 1.08 2.85
N LEU A 242 -6.01 0.09 3.00
CA LEU A 242 -6.22 -0.61 4.26
C LEU A 242 -4.95 -1.37 4.70
N ASP A 243 -4.31 -2.08 3.77
CA ASP A 243 -3.06 -2.80 4.05
C ASP A 243 -1.93 -1.82 4.40
N THR A 244 -1.96 -0.60 3.83
CA THR A 244 -1.03 0.47 4.18
C THR A 244 -1.29 1.00 5.59
N ALA A 245 -2.55 1.11 6.02
CA ALA A 245 -2.88 1.48 7.40
C ALA A 245 -2.37 0.43 8.39
N TRP A 246 -2.45 -0.85 8.04
CA TRP A 246 -1.84 -1.92 8.83
C TRP A 246 -0.32 -1.84 8.86
N LEU A 247 0.33 -1.52 7.73
CA LEU A 247 1.79 -1.30 7.70
C LEU A 247 2.23 -0.28 8.74
N PHE A 248 1.46 0.80 8.92
CA PHE A 248 1.73 1.85 9.91
C PHE A 248 1.11 1.56 11.29
N ASN A 249 0.61 0.36 11.51
CA ASN A 249 -0.01 -0.06 12.77
C ASN A 249 -1.13 0.88 13.24
N LYS A 250 -1.96 1.35 12.31
CA LYS A 250 -3.09 2.22 12.62
C LYS A 250 -4.31 1.43 13.06
N PRO A 251 -5.08 1.91 14.03
CA PRO A 251 -6.40 1.36 14.31
C PRO A 251 -7.26 1.42 13.04
N THR A 252 -7.91 0.32 12.69
CA THR A 252 -8.70 0.21 11.45
C THR A 252 -10.09 -0.30 11.73
N LEU A 253 -11.07 0.32 11.09
CA LEU A 253 -12.44 -0.18 10.96
C LEU A 253 -12.65 -0.64 9.52
N SER A 254 -12.65 -1.95 9.31
CA SER A 254 -12.93 -2.52 8.00
C SER A 254 -14.43 -2.65 7.79
N THR A 255 -14.89 -2.14 6.66
CA THR A 255 -16.30 -2.16 6.25
C THR A 255 -16.46 -2.95 4.96
N ASN A 256 -17.69 -3.37 4.64
CA ASN A 256 -17.98 -4.17 3.45
C ASN A 256 -17.06 -5.42 3.37
N LEU A 257 -16.87 -6.07 4.52
CA LEU A 257 -16.19 -7.36 4.60
C LEU A 257 -17.13 -8.45 4.09
N TYR A 258 -16.56 -9.39 3.39
CA TYR A 258 -17.24 -10.61 2.96
C TYR A 258 -16.32 -11.81 3.27
N ASP A 259 -16.92 -12.87 3.71
CA ASP A 259 -16.25 -14.17 3.81
C ASP A 259 -16.20 -14.83 2.43
N ILE A 260 -15.03 -15.33 2.08
CA ILE A 260 -14.81 -16.15 0.88
C ILE A 260 -14.67 -17.60 1.30
#